data_a84fa344b45494d4592f327db2a6ea89
#
_entry.id   a84fa344b45494d4592f327db2a6ea89
#
_cell.length_a   1.000
_cell.length_b   1.000
_cell.length_c   1.000
_cell.angle_alpha   90.00
_cell.angle_beta   90.00
_cell.angle_gamma   90.00
#
_symmetry.space_group_name_H-M   'P 1'
#
loop_
_entity.id
_entity.type
_entity.pdbx_description
1 polymer ?
#
loop_
_entity_poly.entity_id
_entity_poly.type
_entity_poly.pdbx_seq_one_letter_code
_entity_poly.pdbx_strand_id
1 'polypeptide(L)'
;MERLPSGTRRLAAQLRSEIPSPLLWEVLTDYEHLDQFIPNLTSSVLVHREGETVRLQQEGSQKLLGLRFSAQVLLELNEFRPDWVLRFSMLKGDFRRFEGSWQIRDLPDGSSLLYELTVQGCLGMPIGLIEERLRDDLSSNLRAVEAEARRRFKS
;
A
#
# COMPACT_ATOMS: atom_id res chain seq x y z
N MET A 1 8.76 -10.11 16.77
CA MET A 1 9.07 -8.89 15.98
C MET A 1 10.54 -8.90 15.59
N GLU A 2 10.79 -8.84 14.32
CA GLU A 2 12.15 -8.83 13.79
C GLU A 2 12.80 -7.49 14.03
N ARG A 3 14.00 -7.51 14.62
CA ARG A 3 14.77 -6.26 14.82
C ARG A 3 15.57 -5.96 13.57
N LEU A 4 15.29 -4.81 12.98
CA LEU A 4 15.96 -4.30 11.80
C LEU A 4 16.88 -3.15 12.18
N PRO A 5 17.71 -2.67 11.22
CA PRO A 5 18.56 -1.49 11.46
C PRO A 5 17.79 -0.32 12.03
N SER A 6 18.47 0.57 12.73
CA SER A 6 17.87 1.71 13.42
C SER A 6 16.87 2.46 12.55
N GLY A 7 15.67 2.68 13.08
CA GLY A 7 14.61 3.40 12.38
C GLY A 7 13.89 2.62 11.31
N THR A 8 14.24 1.34 11.09
CA THR A 8 13.54 0.49 10.12
C THR A 8 12.43 -0.31 10.80
N ARG A 9 11.28 -0.37 10.16
CA ARG A 9 10.11 -1.11 10.64
C ARG A 9 9.56 -1.99 9.54
N ARG A 10 9.15 -3.20 9.92
CA ARG A 10 8.53 -4.16 9.02
C ARG A 10 7.14 -4.46 9.52
N LEU A 11 6.15 -4.17 8.68
CA LEU A 11 4.74 -4.26 9.04
C LEU A 11 4.01 -5.19 8.06
N ALA A 12 2.98 -5.87 8.54
CA ALA A 12 2.17 -6.73 7.68
C ALA A 12 0.73 -6.76 8.19
N ALA A 13 -0.20 -6.90 7.27
CA ALA A 13 -1.61 -7.10 7.58
C ALA A 13 -2.24 -8.00 6.53
N GLN A 14 -3.24 -8.77 6.92
CA GLN A 14 -3.89 -9.73 6.05
C GLN A 14 -5.41 -9.68 6.24
N LEU A 15 -6.14 -9.87 5.13
CA LEU A 15 -7.58 -9.86 5.11
C LEU A 15 -8.10 -11.02 4.25
N ARG A 16 -9.10 -11.75 4.73
CA ARG A 16 -9.83 -12.73 3.92
C ARG A 16 -11.09 -12.08 3.38
N SER A 17 -11.42 -12.39 2.13
CA SER A 17 -12.54 -11.78 1.44
C SER A 17 -13.27 -12.81 0.59
N GLU A 18 -14.56 -12.60 0.38
CA GLU A 18 -15.37 -13.39 -0.54
C GLU A 18 -15.16 -12.94 -1.99
N ILE A 19 -14.48 -11.82 -2.21
CA ILE A 19 -14.25 -11.27 -3.53
C ILE A 19 -13.20 -12.10 -4.27
N PRO A 20 -13.45 -12.50 -5.53
CA PRO A 20 -12.45 -13.23 -6.33
C PRO A 20 -11.19 -12.40 -6.58
N SER A 21 -10.05 -13.09 -6.68
CA SER A 21 -8.75 -12.44 -6.86
C SER A 21 -8.68 -11.48 -8.04
N PRO A 22 -9.23 -11.78 -9.24
CA PRO A 22 -9.16 -10.84 -10.36
C PRO A 22 -9.79 -9.49 -10.06
N LEU A 23 -10.88 -9.47 -9.30
CA LEU A 23 -11.59 -8.23 -8.97
C LEU A 23 -10.82 -7.39 -7.95
N LEU A 24 -10.19 -8.03 -6.96
CA LEU A 24 -9.31 -7.33 -6.03
C LEU A 24 -8.09 -6.76 -6.74
N TRP A 25 -7.53 -7.53 -7.67
CA TRP A 25 -6.39 -7.08 -8.47
C TRP A 25 -6.74 -5.85 -9.30
N GLU A 26 -7.91 -5.83 -9.91
CA GLU A 26 -8.36 -4.70 -10.73
C GLU A 26 -8.44 -3.42 -9.90
N VAL A 27 -8.96 -3.51 -8.68
CA VAL A 27 -9.02 -2.36 -7.77
C VAL A 27 -7.62 -1.92 -7.34
N LEU A 28 -6.79 -2.89 -6.95
CA LEU A 28 -5.45 -2.64 -6.45
C LEU A 28 -4.56 -1.95 -7.48
N THR A 29 -4.72 -2.31 -8.75
CA THR A 29 -3.91 -1.77 -9.84
C THR A 29 -4.54 -0.59 -10.58
N ASP A 30 -5.63 -0.07 -10.06
CA ASP A 30 -6.29 1.12 -10.61
C ASP A 30 -5.62 2.38 -10.01
N TYR A 31 -4.37 2.58 -10.36
CA TYR A 31 -3.44 3.49 -9.71
C TYR A 31 -3.92 4.94 -9.61
N GLU A 32 -4.54 5.44 -10.65
CA GLU A 32 -4.95 6.85 -10.69
C GLU A 32 -6.23 7.13 -9.88
N HIS A 33 -6.87 6.08 -9.38
CA HIS A 33 -8.08 6.19 -8.57
C HIS A 33 -7.87 5.78 -7.11
N LEU A 34 -6.67 5.34 -6.76
CA LEU A 34 -6.38 4.88 -5.39
C LEU A 34 -6.65 5.95 -4.34
N ASP A 35 -6.37 7.21 -4.65
CA ASP A 35 -6.59 8.32 -3.74
C ASP A 35 -8.06 8.60 -3.46
N GLN A 36 -8.97 8.01 -4.24
CA GLN A 36 -10.41 8.18 -4.04
C GLN A 36 -10.95 7.28 -2.92
N PHE A 37 -10.28 6.18 -2.62
CA PHE A 37 -10.78 5.24 -1.62
C PHE A 37 -9.74 4.78 -0.58
N ILE A 38 -8.44 4.92 -0.82
CA ILE A 38 -7.42 4.57 0.18
C ILE A 38 -7.32 5.69 1.20
N PRO A 39 -7.56 5.40 2.51
CA PRO A 39 -7.45 6.43 3.55
C PRO A 39 -6.06 7.05 3.61
N ASN A 40 -6.01 8.34 3.86
CA ASN A 40 -4.76 9.09 4.02
C ASN A 40 -3.88 9.18 2.77
N LEU A 41 -4.32 8.66 1.64
CA LEU A 41 -3.65 8.84 0.36
C LEU A 41 -4.30 10.03 -0.32
N THR A 42 -3.57 11.14 -0.42
CA THR A 42 -4.12 12.40 -0.94
C THR A 42 -3.91 12.57 -2.43
N SER A 43 -2.93 11.86 -3.01
CA SER A 43 -2.65 11.93 -4.43
C SER A 43 -2.01 10.61 -4.91
N SER A 44 -2.40 10.18 -6.10
CA SER A 44 -1.82 9.01 -6.77
C SER A 44 -1.83 9.27 -8.27
N VAL A 45 -0.64 9.48 -8.84
CA VAL A 45 -0.49 9.85 -10.25
C VAL A 45 0.39 8.84 -10.95
N LEU A 46 -0.12 8.27 -12.05
CA LEU A 46 0.66 7.38 -12.90
C LEU A 46 1.63 8.24 -13.72
N VAL A 47 2.93 8.06 -13.45
CA VAL A 47 3.99 8.84 -14.11
C VAL A 47 4.49 8.14 -15.36
N HIS A 48 4.62 6.81 -15.30
CA HIS A 48 5.19 6.04 -16.39
C HIS A 48 4.75 4.58 -16.30
N ARG A 49 4.53 3.97 -17.44
CA ARG A 49 4.27 2.52 -17.52
C ARG A 49 5.05 1.94 -18.70
N GLU A 50 5.77 0.87 -18.43
CA GLU A 50 6.47 0.10 -19.44
C GLU A 50 6.26 -1.38 -19.14
N GLY A 51 5.36 -2.02 -19.88
CA GLY A 51 4.99 -3.41 -19.63
C GLY A 51 4.38 -3.58 -18.24
N GLU A 52 4.98 -4.45 -17.44
CA GLU A 52 4.53 -4.76 -16.08
C GLU A 52 5.21 -3.88 -15.02
N THR A 53 6.02 -2.92 -15.44
CA THR A 53 6.68 -1.97 -14.56
C THR A 53 5.97 -0.63 -14.62
N VAL A 54 5.59 -0.13 -13.46
CA VAL A 54 4.80 1.09 -13.31
C VAL A 54 5.50 2.04 -12.36
N ARG A 55 5.44 3.34 -12.64
CA ARG A 55 5.93 4.36 -11.72
C ARG A 55 4.78 5.25 -11.28
N LEU A 56 4.63 5.40 -9.97
CA LEU A 56 3.59 6.20 -9.36
C LEU A 56 4.19 7.29 -8.48
N GLN A 57 3.66 8.49 -8.59
CA GLN A 57 3.94 9.56 -7.64
C GLN A 57 2.76 9.57 -6.66
N GLN A 58 3.04 9.33 -5.38
CA GLN A 58 2.00 9.31 -4.35
C GLN A 58 2.32 10.25 -3.21
N GLU A 59 1.28 10.79 -2.60
CA GLU A 59 1.38 11.61 -1.41
C GLU A 59 0.41 11.08 -0.36
N GLY A 60 0.93 10.83 0.84
CA GLY A 60 0.15 10.44 1.99
C GLY A 60 0.17 11.51 3.06
N SER A 61 -0.85 11.53 3.90
CA SER A 61 -0.96 12.50 4.97
C SER A 61 -1.49 11.84 6.23
N GLN A 62 -0.87 12.15 7.38
CA GLN A 62 -1.23 11.63 8.69
C GLN A 62 -1.36 12.76 9.69
N LYS A 63 -2.32 12.63 10.61
CA LYS A 63 -2.49 13.58 11.71
C LYS A 63 -1.89 12.97 12.97
N LEU A 64 -0.84 13.59 13.50
CA LEU A 64 -0.13 13.13 14.69
C LEU A 64 -0.04 14.29 15.67
N LEU A 65 -0.48 14.08 16.91
CA LEU A 65 -0.40 15.08 17.98
C LEU A 65 -0.98 16.44 17.55
N GLY A 66 -2.07 16.42 16.78
CA GLY A 66 -2.72 17.64 16.31
C GLY A 66 -2.06 18.30 15.10
N LEU A 67 -0.93 17.76 14.65
CA LEU A 67 -0.23 18.27 13.47
C LEU A 67 -0.39 17.32 12.29
N ARG A 68 -0.43 17.89 11.09
CA ARG A 68 -0.53 17.10 9.86
C ARG A 68 0.87 16.88 9.27
N PHE A 69 1.21 15.63 9.07
CA PHE A 69 2.46 15.23 8.42
C PHE A 69 2.12 14.66 7.05
N SER A 70 2.80 15.16 6.02
CA SER A 70 2.65 14.67 4.65
C SER A 70 3.97 14.10 4.17
N ALA A 71 3.89 13.04 3.37
CA ALA A 71 5.06 12.42 2.78
C ALA A 71 4.80 12.12 1.32
N GLN A 72 5.80 12.36 0.48
CA GLN A 72 5.75 12.08 -0.95
C GLN A 72 6.70 10.94 -1.28
N VAL A 73 6.28 10.07 -2.18
CA VAL A 73 7.10 8.96 -2.66
C VAL A 73 6.89 8.77 -4.16
N LEU A 74 8.00 8.55 -4.87
CA LEU A 74 7.96 8.05 -6.24
C LEU A 74 8.25 6.56 -6.14
N LEU A 75 7.26 5.75 -6.49
CA LEU A 75 7.35 4.30 -6.39
C LEU A 75 7.55 3.67 -7.76
N GLU A 76 8.35 2.62 -7.80
CA GLU A 76 8.36 1.69 -8.92
C GLU A 76 7.65 0.42 -8.48
N LEU A 77 6.66 0.01 -9.26
CA LEU A 77 5.86 -1.17 -8.99
C LEU A 77 6.08 -2.19 -10.10
N ASN A 78 6.17 -3.46 -9.70
CA ASN A 78 6.28 -4.57 -10.64
C ASN A 78 5.07 -5.49 -10.44
N GLU A 79 4.33 -5.68 -11.52
CA GLU A 79 3.12 -6.50 -11.53
C GLU A 79 3.45 -7.93 -11.95
N PHE A 80 3.16 -8.90 -11.08
CA PHE A 80 3.30 -10.33 -11.37
C PHE A 80 1.90 -10.93 -11.37
N ARG A 81 1.17 -10.69 -12.46
CA ARG A 81 -0.23 -11.06 -12.55
C ARG A 81 -0.51 -12.56 -12.40
N PRO A 82 0.31 -13.47 -12.95
CA PRO A 82 0.06 -14.91 -12.78
C PRO A 82 -0.01 -15.33 -11.30
N ASP A 83 0.78 -14.66 -10.46
CA ASP A 83 0.84 -14.96 -9.03
C ASP A 83 0.08 -13.95 -8.16
N TRP A 84 -0.57 -12.96 -8.78
CA TRP A 84 -1.27 -11.87 -8.10
C TRP A 84 -0.38 -11.16 -7.08
N VAL A 85 0.86 -10.88 -7.46
CA VAL A 85 1.83 -10.16 -6.62
C VAL A 85 2.14 -8.81 -7.22
N LEU A 86 2.07 -7.77 -6.39
CA LEU A 86 2.45 -6.42 -6.75
C LEU A 86 3.56 -5.99 -5.80
N ARG A 87 4.77 -5.84 -6.31
CA ARG A 87 5.91 -5.37 -5.51
C ARG A 87 6.19 -3.91 -5.78
N PHE A 88 6.56 -3.18 -4.73
CA PHE A 88 6.89 -1.77 -4.88
C PHE A 88 8.14 -1.41 -4.09
N SER A 89 8.87 -0.43 -4.62
CA SER A 89 10.02 0.16 -3.94
C SER A 89 10.08 1.64 -4.27
N MET A 90 10.54 2.43 -3.31
CA MET A 90 10.66 3.87 -3.48
C MET A 90 11.93 4.19 -4.28
N LEU A 91 11.77 4.94 -5.36
CA LEU A 91 12.89 5.46 -6.14
C LEU A 91 13.38 6.78 -5.55
N LYS A 92 12.45 7.60 -5.06
CA LYS A 92 12.73 8.91 -4.48
C LYS A 92 11.59 9.28 -3.56
N GLY A 93 11.88 9.93 -2.44
CA GLY A 93 10.84 10.37 -1.53
C GLY A 93 11.34 10.73 -0.15
N ASP A 94 10.37 10.94 0.75
CA ASP A 94 10.61 11.50 2.08
C ASP A 94 11.06 10.47 3.12
N PHE A 95 11.11 9.21 2.75
CA PHE A 95 11.63 8.15 3.61
C PHE A 95 13.04 7.77 3.17
N ARG A 96 13.78 7.14 4.06
CA ARG A 96 15.07 6.55 3.71
C ARG A 96 14.86 5.22 2.97
N ARG A 97 13.82 4.48 3.38
CA ARG A 97 13.46 3.21 2.75
C ARG A 97 11.94 3.05 2.82
N PHE A 98 11.34 2.65 1.71
CA PHE A 98 9.90 2.41 1.63
C PHE A 98 9.68 1.39 0.53
N GLU A 99 9.36 0.16 0.91
CA GLU A 99 9.20 -0.93 -0.05
C GLU A 99 8.30 -2.01 0.53
N GLY A 100 7.74 -2.83 -0.32
CA GLY A 100 6.89 -3.91 0.14
C GLY A 100 6.16 -4.61 -0.98
N SER A 101 5.06 -5.24 -0.63
CA SER A 101 4.27 -5.99 -1.61
C SER A 101 2.83 -6.14 -1.17
N TRP A 102 1.98 -6.33 -2.18
CA TRP A 102 0.62 -6.82 -2.04
C TRP A 102 0.56 -8.18 -2.69
N GLN A 103 -0.04 -9.15 -2.03
CA GLN A 103 -0.20 -10.49 -2.58
C GLN A 103 -1.63 -10.97 -2.37
N ILE A 104 -2.23 -11.47 -3.44
CA ILE A 104 -3.57 -12.03 -3.40
C ILE A 104 -3.47 -13.52 -3.63
N ARG A 105 -4.14 -14.31 -2.79
CA ARG A 105 -4.21 -15.77 -2.95
C ARG A 105 -5.64 -16.20 -3.21
N ASP A 106 -5.81 -17.12 -4.14
CA ASP A 106 -7.11 -17.74 -4.38
C ASP A 106 -7.43 -18.69 -3.22
N LEU A 107 -8.67 -18.62 -2.75
CA LEU A 107 -9.23 -19.54 -1.76
C LEU A 107 -10.48 -20.18 -2.36
N PRO A 108 -10.92 -21.34 -1.83
CA PRO A 108 -12.10 -22.00 -2.37
C PRO A 108 -13.36 -21.12 -2.40
N ASP A 109 -13.50 -20.21 -1.44
CA ASP A 109 -14.66 -19.35 -1.28
C ASP A 109 -14.36 -17.86 -1.43
N GLY A 110 -13.25 -17.52 -2.09
CA GLY A 110 -12.87 -16.13 -2.27
C GLY A 110 -11.37 -15.96 -2.41
N SER A 111 -10.80 -15.07 -1.62
CA SER A 111 -9.37 -14.77 -1.68
C SER A 111 -8.84 -14.27 -0.35
N SER A 112 -7.50 -14.21 -0.25
CA SER A 112 -6.78 -13.64 0.88
C SER A 112 -5.86 -12.54 0.34
N LEU A 113 -5.87 -11.38 0.98
CA LEU A 113 -5.06 -10.23 0.58
C LEU A 113 -4.05 -9.97 1.68
N LEU A 114 -2.76 -9.98 1.32
CA LEU A 114 -1.65 -9.72 2.24
C LEU A 114 -0.92 -8.46 1.80
N TYR A 115 -0.73 -7.53 2.74
CA TYR A 115 0.04 -6.30 2.50
C TYR A 115 1.23 -6.29 3.46
N GLU A 116 2.43 -6.16 2.90
CA GLU A 116 3.67 -6.07 3.68
C GLU A 116 4.39 -4.77 3.33
N LEU A 117 4.94 -4.12 4.35
CA LEU A 117 5.63 -2.85 4.20
C LEU A 117 6.89 -2.84 5.05
N THR A 118 8.03 -2.49 4.44
CA THR A 118 9.27 -2.18 5.14
C THR A 118 9.53 -0.69 4.96
N VAL A 119 9.64 0.03 6.07
CA VAL A 119 9.82 1.49 6.05
C VAL A 119 10.93 1.89 7.01
N GLN A 120 11.75 2.86 6.57
CA GLN A 120 12.76 3.50 7.41
C GLN A 120 12.59 5.00 7.27
N GLY A 121 12.44 5.68 8.39
CA GLY A 121 12.28 7.13 8.42
C GLY A 121 13.60 7.86 8.19
N CYS A 122 13.50 9.10 7.73
CA CYS A 122 14.65 9.98 7.65
C CYS A 122 14.98 10.56 9.02
N LEU A 123 16.18 11.11 9.14
CA LEU A 123 16.64 11.77 10.37
C LEU A 123 15.63 12.86 10.78
N GLY A 124 15.24 12.86 12.05
CA GLY A 124 14.27 13.81 12.57
C GLY A 124 12.81 13.40 12.43
N MET A 125 12.53 12.33 11.68
CA MET A 125 11.17 11.81 11.54
C MET A 125 10.80 10.97 12.78
N PRO A 126 9.65 11.24 13.43
CA PRO A 126 9.25 10.49 14.63
C PRO A 126 8.70 9.11 14.27
N ILE A 127 9.58 8.21 13.81
CA ILE A 127 9.20 6.92 13.27
C ILE A 127 8.41 6.05 14.25
N GLY A 128 8.70 6.17 15.55
CA GLY A 128 7.96 5.42 16.57
C GLY A 128 6.48 5.78 16.65
N LEU A 129 6.15 7.06 16.41
CA LEU A 129 4.76 7.52 16.36
C LEU A 129 4.13 7.16 15.02
N ILE A 130 4.90 7.29 13.95
CA ILE A 130 4.43 6.99 12.59
C ILE A 130 4.16 5.50 12.43
N GLU A 131 4.99 4.64 13.04
CA GLU A 131 4.84 3.19 12.96
C GLU A 131 3.45 2.73 13.35
N GLU A 132 2.94 3.22 14.47
CA GLU A 132 1.62 2.84 14.97
C GLU A 132 0.53 3.23 13.97
N ARG A 133 0.64 4.43 13.40
CA ARG A 133 -0.30 4.90 12.37
C ARG A 133 -0.20 4.08 11.09
N LEU A 134 1.01 3.76 10.65
CA LEU A 134 1.21 2.94 9.47
C LEU A 134 0.63 1.54 9.65
N ARG A 135 0.77 0.98 10.86
CA ARG A 135 0.19 -0.32 11.17
C ARG A 135 -1.33 -0.31 11.03
N ASP A 136 -1.98 0.72 11.56
CA ASP A 136 -3.42 0.90 11.42
C ASP A 136 -3.81 1.13 9.97
N ASP A 137 -2.99 1.87 9.21
CA ASP A 137 -3.22 2.15 7.81
C ASP A 137 -3.17 0.88 6.95
N LEU A 138 -2.26 -0.06 7.25
CA LEU A 138 -2.19 -1.30 6.49
C LEU A 138 -3.54 -2.03 6.53
N SER A 139 -4.10 -2.18 7.72
CA SER A 139 -5.41 -2.83 7.89
C SER A 139 -6.53 -2.03 7.23
N SER A 140 -6.49 -0.71 7.37
CA SER A 140 -7.50 0.16 6.75
C SER A 140 -7.42 0.11 5.23
N ASN A 141 -6.20 0.05 4.67
CA ASN A 141 -6.01 -0.03 3.23
C ASN A 141 -6.55 -1.35 2.67
N LEU A 142 -6.32 -2.46 3.38
CA LEU A 142 -6.88 -3.76 2.99
C LEU A 142 -8.40 -3.70 2.93
N ARG A 143 -9.03 -3.16 3.98
CA ARG A 143 -10.49 -3.02 4.03
C ARG A 143 -11.01 -2.08 2.95
N ALA A 144 -10.27 -1.02 2.64
CA ALA A 144 -10.66 -0.07 1.61
C ALA A 144 -10.65 -0.70 0.22
N VAL A 145 -9.64 -1.52 -0.09
CA VAL A 145 -9.57 -2.24 -1.36
C VAL A 145 -10.75 -3.21 -1.48
N GLU A 146 -11.03 -3.96 -0.43
CA GLU A 146 -12.18 -4.88 -0.42
C GLU A 146 -13.51 -4.13 -0.59
N ALA A 147 -13.71 -3.04 0.15
CA ALA A 147 -14.94 -2.26 0.09
C ALA A 147 -15.14 -1.69 -1.31
N GLU A 148 -14.08 -1.19 -1.94
CA GLU A 148 -14.16 -0.65 -3.29
C GLU A 148 -14.47 -1.75 -4.31
N ALA A 149 -13.90 -2.94 -4.14
CA ALA A 149 -14.21 -4.09 -5.01
C ALA A 149 -15.68 -4.48 -4.88
N ARG A 150 -16.21 -4.53 -3.66
CA ARG A 150 -17.63 -4.81 -3.45
C ARG A 150 -18.52 -3.78 -4.11
N ARG A 151 -18.17 -2.51 -4.00
CA ARG A 151 -18.93 -1.42 -4.60
C ARG A 151 -18.97 -1.53 -6.13
N ARG A 152 -17.80 -1.81 -6.74
CA ARG A 152 -17.71 -1.88 -8.22
C ARG A 152 -18.37 -3.08 -8.82
N PHE A 153 -18.28 -4.22 -8.15
CA PHE A 153 -18.69 -5.51 -8.73
C PHE A 153 -19.91 -6.11 -8.06
N LYS A 154 -20.65 -5.29 -7.35
CA LYS A 154 -21.91 -5.69 -6.77
C LYS A 154 -22.95 -5.84 -7.88
N SER A 155 -23.47 -7.04 -8.01
CA SER A 155 -24.54 -7.34 -8.97
C SER A 155 -25.91 -6.94 -8.42
#